data_f67c3df04e80123185b78ec520847ee8
#
_entry.id   f67c3df04e80123185b78ec520847ee8
#
_cell.length_a   1.000
_cell.length_b   1.000
_cell.length_c   1.000
_cell.angle_alpha   90.00
_cell.angle_beta   90.00
_cell.angle_gamma   90.00
#
_symmetry.space_group_name_H-M   'P 1'
#
loop_
_entity.id
_entity.type
_entity.pdbx_description
1 polymer ?
#
loop_
_entity_poly.entity_id
_entity_poly.type
_entity_poly.pdbx_seq_one_letter_code
_entity_poly.pdbx_strand_id
1 'polypeptide(L)'
;MPWSHDVKATWLEEVIFLGTGTSSQVPAIHCITDKNSDCVTCTDAMKPGSKNRRFCTSAIVRGSKQGCPGTSSTILIDCGKSFYESALRYFPVYGLRNIDALLLTHAHADAMLGLDDLRSWTMNACIQTHVDVYLTRECMDTVQQTFPYLVDTSRATGGGDVGALRWHIIDP
;
A
#
# COMPACT_ATOMS: atom_id res chain seq x y z
N MET A 1 -12.16 -23.77 25.27
CA MET A 1 -12.02 -24.68 24.13
C MET A 1 -10.62 -24.50 23.58
N PRO A 2 -9.82 -25.56 23.43
CA PRO A 2 -8.50 -25.44 22.84
C PRO A 2 -8.67 -25.14 21.34
N TRP A 3 -7.94 -24.15 20.84
CA TRP A 3 -7.84 -23.85 19.42
C TRP A 3 -7.18 -25.07 18.73
N SER A 4 -7.88 -25.74 17.83
CA SER A 4 -7.29 -26.80 17.02
C SER A 4 -6.33 -26.16 16.01
N HIS A 5 -5.05 -26.48 16.11
CA HIS A 5 -3.97 -25.96 15.27
C HIS A 5 -3.85 -26.61 13.88
N ASP A 6 -4.91 -27.17 13.32
CA ASP A 6 -4.88 -27.87 12.04
C ASP A 6 -5.47 -27.10 10.85
N VAL A 7 -5.45 -25.77 10.87
CA VAL A 7 -5.60 -25.02 9.62
C VAL A 7 -4.22 -24.89 9.00
N LYS A 8 -3.82 -25.84 8.17
CA LYS A 8 -2.75 -25.62 7.19
C LYS A 8 -3.22 -24.50 6.30
N ALA A 9 -2.72 -23.30 6.56
CA ALA A 9 -2.84 -22.17 5.62
C ALA A 9 -2.06 -22.58 4.35
N THR A 10 -2.74 -23.26 3.44
CA THR A 10 -2.13 -23.88 2.26
C THR A 10 -1.84 -22.87 1.15
N TRP A 11 -2.21 -21.61 1.32
CA TRP A 11 -2.07 -20.58 0.31
C TRP A 11 -1.04 -19.49 0.66
N LEU A 12 -0.83 -19.15 1.93
CA LEU A 12 0.09 -18.09 2.36
C LEU A 12 1.54 -18.56 2.20
N GLU A 13 2.32 -17.82 1.42
CA GLU A 13 3.76 -18.07 1.17
C GLU A 13 4.63 -17.11 1.95
N GLU A 14 4.29 -15.81 1.93
CA GLU A 14 5.08 -14.80 2.64
C GLU A 14 4.28 -13.54 2.97
N VAL A 15 4.80 -12.79 3.94
CA VAL A 15 4.37 -11.43 4.29
C VAL A 15 5.58 -10.52 4.16
N ILE A 16 5.47 -9.46 3.35
CA ILE A 16 6.52 -8.48 3.10
C ILE A 16 6.07 -7.15 3.68
N PHE A 17 6.78 -6.62 4.67
CA PHE A 17 6.50 -5.28 5.18
C PHE A 17 7.10 -4.22 4.26
N LEU A 18 6.24 -3.42 3.62
CA LEU A 18 6.64 -2.27 2.81
C LEU A 18 6.92 -1.05 3.67
N GLY A 19 6.29 -0.96 4.83
CA GLY A 19 6.49 0.09 5.81
C GLY A 19 6.14 -0.37 7.21
N THR A 20 6.92 0.08 8.19
CA THR A 20 6.78 -0.26 9.62
C THR A 20 6.83 0.98 10.51
N GLY A 21 6.64 2.15 9.93
CA GLY A 21 6.58 3.43 10.63
C GLY A 21 5.16 3.87 10.94
N THR A 22 5.03 4.86 11.79
CA THR A 22 3.79 5.56 12.04
C THR A 22 3.44 6.49 10.87
N SER A 23 2.31 7.18 10.94
CA SER A 23 1.91 8.22 9.99
C SER A 23 2.96 9.35 9.83
N SER A 24 3.80 9.57 10.85
CA SER A 24 4.89 10.55 10.81
C SER A 24 6.15 10.03 10.11
N GLN A 25 6.27 8.74 9.90
CA GLN A 25 7.44 8.07 9.33
C GLN A 25 8.73 8.25 10.16
N VAL A 26 9.85 7.70 9.68
CA VAL A 26 11.20 7.96 10.20
C VAL A 26 12.12 8.15 9.00
N PRO A 27 12.90 9.22 8.93
CA PRO A 27 13.08 10.28 9.94
C PRO A 27 11.88 11.23 10.00
N ALA A 28 11.69 11.85 11.18
CA ALA A 28 10.71 12.89 11.38
C ALA A 28 11.32 14.25 11.01
N ILE A 29 10.56 15.08 10.27
CA ILE A 29 11.04 16.37 9.76
C ILE A 29 11.51 17.28 10.88
N HIS A 30 10.75 17.36 11.99
CA HIS A 30 11.15 18.22 13.12
C HIS A 30 12.48 17.81 13.76
N CYS A 31 12.83 16.51 13.76
CA CYS A 31 14.13 16.07 14.24
C CYS A 31 15.28 16.46 13.31
N ILE A 32 15.05 16.41 12.00
CA ILE A 32 16.11 16.62 11.00
C ILE A 32 16.33 18.11 10.72
N THR A 33 15.31 18.94 10.89
CA THR A 33 15.41 20.39 10.68
C THR A 33 15.82 21.18 11.91
N ASP A 34 15.76 20.56 13.09
CA ASP A 34 16.25 21.18 14.34
C ASP A 34 17.76 20.95 14.49
N LYS A 35 18.52 22.06 14.49
CA LYS A 35 19.99 22.04 14.65
C LYS A 35 20.44 21.53 16.04
N ASN A 36 19.56 21.57 17.03
CA ASN A 36 19.83 21.12 18.40
C ASN A 36 19.28 19.71 18.66
N SER A 37 18.74 19.05 17.66
CA SER A 37 18.20 17.69 17.80
C SER A 37 19.32 16.69 18.05
N ASP A 38 19.18 15.91 19.11
CA ASP A 38 20.03 14.77 19.48
C ASP A 38 19.40 13.42 19.10
N CYS A 39 18.37 13.42 18.27
CA CYS A 39 17.64 12.22 17.87
C CYS A 39 18.51 11.28 17.03
N VAL A 40 19.17 10.33 17.69
CA VAL A 40 20.06 9.35 17.05
C VAL A 40 19.35 8.54 15.96
N THR A 41 18.09 8.14 16.19
CA THR A 41 17.31 7.34 15.24
C THR A 41 17.03 8.10 13.94
N CYS A 42 16.58 9.35 14.03
CA CYS A 42 16.31 10.16 12.85
C CYS A 42 17.60 10.52 12.09
N THR A 43 18.66 10.85 12.81
CA THR A 43 19.98 11.13 12.23
C THR A 43 20.53 9.90 11.51
N ASP A 44 20.41 8.71 12.10
CA ASP A 44 20.83 7.47 11.45
C ASP A 44 19.99 7.16 10.22
N ALA A 45 18.68 7.39 10.28
CA ALA A 45 17.76 7.15 9.16
C ALA A 45 18.08 7.97 7.89
N MET A 46 18.84 9.07 8.04
CA MET A 46 19.32 9.88 6.90
C MET A 46 20.52 9.27 6.18
N LYS A 47 21.23 8.33 6.79
CA LYS A 47 22.40 7.70 6.18
C LYS A 47 21.98 6.77 5.02
N PRO A 48 22.73 6.73 3.92
CA PRO A 48 22.50 5.76 2.85
C PRO A 48 22.51 4.32 3.41
N GLY A 49 21.51 3.52 3.02
CA GLY A 49 21.40 2.12 3.46
C GLY A 49 20.93 1.89 4.89
N SER A 50 20.59 2.96 5.64
CA SER A 50 20.07 2.80 6.99
C SER A 50 18.81 1.95 7.03
N LYS A 51 18.75 1.04 8.02
CA LYS A 51 17.57 0.23 8.33
C LYS A 51 16.57 0.96 9.21
N ASN A 52 16.90 2.17 9.68
CA ASN A 52 16.01 2.98 10.51
C ASN A 52 15.04 3.85 9.70
N ARG A 53 15.22 3.97 8.36
CA ARG A 53 14.23 4.64 7.52
C ARG A 53 12.96 3.79 7.45
N ARG A 54 11.82 4.37 7.86
CA ARG A 54 10.53 3.68 7.95
C ARG A 54 9.46 4.48 7.22
N PHE A 55 8.77 3.79 6.30
CA PHE A 55 7.59 4.29 5.61
C PHE A 55 6.33 4.07 6.46
N CYS A 56 5.21 4.67 6.07
CA CYS A 56 3.89 4.40 6.65
C CYS A 56 3.60 2.90 6.65
N THR A 57 2.91 2.41 7.67
CA THR A 57 2.57 0.98 7.80
C THR A 57 1.87 0.48 6.55
N SER A 58 2.44 -0.53 5.93
CA SER A 58 1.90 -1.22 4.76
C SER A 58 2.57 -2.57 4.62
N ALA A 59 1.86 -3.55 4.06
CA ALA A 59 2.36 -4.89 3.85
C ALA A 59 1.84 -5.50 2.55
N ILE A 60 2.61 -6.43 1.99
CA ILE A 60 2.16 -7.38 0.97
C ILE A 60 1.94 -8.73 1.64
N VAL A 61 0.82 -9.35 1.34
CA VAL A 61 0.56 -10.76 1.61
C VAL A 61 0.60 -11.49 0.26
N ARG A 62 1.52 -12.44 0.13
CA ARG A 62 1.66 -13.24 -1.09
C ARG A 62 1.35 -14.71 -0.81
N GLY A 63 0.61 -15.32 -1.70
CA GLY A 63 0.23 -16.72 -1.56
C GLY A 63 -0.14 -17.39 -2.87
N SER A 64 -0.07 -18.72 -2.89
CA SER A 64 -0.37 -19.52 -4.08
C SER A 64 -1.80 -19.34 -4.55
N LYS A 65 -1.98 -19.09 -5.84
CA LYS A 65 -3.32 -18.96 -6.44
C LYS A 65 -3.97 -20.34 -6.51
N GLN A 66 -5.12 -20.51 -5.85
CA GLN A 66 -5.82 -21.79 -5.81
C GLN A 66 -6.18 -22.25 -7.24
N GLY A 67 -5.83 -23.48 -7.58
CA GLY A 67 -6.08 -24.06 -8.91
C GLY A 67 -5.10 -23.62 -10.01
N CYS A 68 -4.09 -22.79 -9.71
CA CYS A 68 -3.10 -22.32 -10.67
C CYS A 68 -1.67 -22.53 -10.12
N PRO A 69 -1.12 -23.74 -10.17
CA PRO A 69 0.22 -24.02 -9.68
C PRO A 69 1.28 -23.09 -10.31
N GLY A 70 2.14 -22.53 -9.47
CA GLY A 70 3.21 -21.62 -9.93
C GLY A 70 2.78 -20.16 -10.14
N THR A 71 1.52 -19.80 -9.83
CA THR A 71 1.05 -18.41 -9.83
C THR A 71 0.72 -17.97 -8.40
N SER A 72 1.27 -16.83 -7.98
CA SER A 72 0.99 -16.23 -6.67
C SER A 72 0.02 -15.06 -6.81
N SER A 73 -0.83 -14.88 -5.80
CA SER A 73 -1.62 -13.67 -5.60
C SER A 73 -0.87 -12.70 -4.72
N THR A 74 -0.90 -11.43 -5.05
CA THR A 74 -0.29 -10.32 -4.32
C THR A 74 -1.37 -9.41 -3.78
N ILE A 75 -1.56 -9.41 -2.46
CA ILE A 75 -2.53 -8.57 -1.76
C ILE A 75 -1.77 -7.48 -1.03
N LEU A 76 -2.03 -6.23 -1.39
CA LEU A 76 -1.51 -5.05 -0.70
C LEU A 76 -2.44 -4.70 0.47
N ILE A 77 -1.87 -4.44 1.64
CA ILE A 77 -2.59 -3.92 2.81
C ILE A 77 -2.13 -2.50 3.04
N ASP A 78 -3.04 -1.56 2.93
CA ASP A 78 -2.85 -0.12 2.99
C ASP A 78 -1.88 0.45 1.96
N CYS A 79 -2.24 1.61 1.43
CA CYS A 79 -1.52 2.35 0.40
C CYS A 79 -1.43 3.83 0.83
N GLY A 80 -0.57 4.10 1.81
CA GLY A 80 -0.46 5.45 2.42
C GLY A 80 0.46 6.38 1.64
N LYS A 81 0.63 7.60 2.17
CA LYS A 81 1.36 8.72 1.54
C LYS A 81 2.85 8.45 1.24
N SER A 82 3.42 7.36 1.71
CA SER A 82 4.79 6.93 1.38
C SER A 82 4.84 5.71 0.46
N PHE A 83 3.70 5.31 -0.10
CA PHE A 83 3.61 4.08 -0.90
C PHE A 83 4.52 4.11 -2.12
N TYR A 84 4.57 5.21 -2.86
CA TYR A 84 5.42 5.36 -4.05
C TYR A 84 6.89 5.03 -3.74
N GLU A 85 7.46 5.65 -2.71
CA GLU A 85 8.86 5.39 -2.33
C GLU A 85 9.08 3.96 -1.84
N SER A 86 8.14 3.41 -1.07
CA SER A 86 8.25 2.04 -0.58
C SER A 86 8.13 1.02 -1.72
N ALA A 87 7.25 1.26 -2.69
CA ALA A 87 7.10 0.42 -3.87
C ALA A 87 8.38 0.42 -4.71
N LEU A 88 8.95 1.59 -5.02
CA LEU A 88 10.22 1.68 -5.75
C LEU A 88 11.35 0.92 -5.05
N ARG A 89 11.35 0.93 -3.71
CA ARG A 89 12.39 0.26 -2.92
C ARG A 89 12.21 -1.25 -2.88
N TYR A 90 10.99 -1.74 -2.69
CA TYR A 90 10.76 -3.14 -2.32
C TYR A 90 10.23 -4.00 -3.47
N PHE A 91 9.43 -3.46 -4.38
CA PHE A 91 8.87 -4.25 -5.49
C PHE A 91 9.95 -4.92 -6.34
N PRO A 92 11.03 -4.20 -6.77
CA PRO A 92 12.10 -4.85 -7.52
C PRO A 92 12.86 -5.90 -6.71
N VAL A 93 13.06 -5.67 -5.40
CA VAL A 93 13.83 -6.57 -4.52
C VAL A 93 13.13 -7.91 -4.32
N TYR A 94 11.79 -7.87 -4.19
CA TYR A 94 10.97 -9.07 -3.96
C TYR A 94 10.33 -9.63 -5.23
N GLY A 95 10.68 -9.10 -6.40
CA GLY A 95 10.11 -9.53 -7.68
C GLY A 95 8.59 -9.29 -7.76
N LEU A 96 8.08 -8.28 -7.07
CA LEU A 96 6.68 -7.88 -7.11
C LEU A 96 6.41 -7.05 -8.35
N ARG A 97 5.26 -7.25 -8.98
CA ARG A 97 4.84 -6.44 -10.12
C ARG A 97 3.34 -6.14 -10.07
N ASN A 98 2.52 -7.15 -10.04
CA ASN A 98 1.06 -7.02 -10.01
C ASN A 98 0.56 -6.82 -8.58
N ILE A 99 -0.59 -6.16 -8.44
CA ILE A 99 -1.37 -6.04 -7.21
C ILE A 99 -2.73 -6.62 -7.53
N ASP A 100 -2.99 -7.86 -7.10
CA ASP A 100 -4.28 -8.53 -7.37
C ASP A 100 -5.42 -7.91 -6.56
N ALA A 101 -5.11 -7.44 -5.35
CA ALA A 101 -6.06 -6.74 -4.50
C ALA A 101 -5.35 -5.74 -3.58
N LEU A 102 -6.03 -4.64 -3.27
CA LEU A 102 -5.70 -3.73 -2.18
C LEU A 102 -6.78 -3.82 -1.10
N LEU A 103 -6.39 -4.03 0.13
CA LEU A 103 -7.22 -3.93 1.33
C LEU A 103 -6.91 -2.61 2.04
N LEU A 104 -7.88 -1.70 2.10
CA LEU A 104 -7.79 -0.49 2.91
C LEU A 104 -8.40 -0.75 4.28
N THR A 105 -7.57 -0.66 5.31
CA THR A 105 -8.00 -0.88 6.69
C THR A 105 -8.82 0.29 7.23
N HIS A 106 -8.47 1.52 6.83
CA HIS A 106 -9.11 2.75 7.26
C HIS A 106 -8.75 3.94 6.35
N ALA A 107 -9.44 5.06 6.50
CA ALA A 107 -9.35 6.23 5.63
C ALA A 107 -8.39 7.33 6.14
N HIS A 108 -7.33 6.99 6.85
CA HIS A 108 -6.31 7.98 7.22
C HIS A 108 -5.24 8.15 6.14
N ALA A 109 -4.53 9.25 6.19
CA ALA A 109 -3.51 9.63 5.22
C ALA A 109 -2.39 8.58 5.04
N ASP A 110 -2.03 7.91 6.11
CA ASP A 110 -1.00 6.87 6.13
C ASP A 110 -1.48 5.52 5.60
N ALA A 111 -2.79 5.35 5.37
CA ALA A 111 -3.37 4.16 4.77
C ALA A 111 -3.86 4.37 3.33
N MET A 112 -4.32 5.59 2.94
CA MET A 112 -5.01 5.77 1.65
C MET A 112 -4.41 6.82 0.71
N LEU A 113 -3.54 7.74 1.15
CA LEU A 113 -3.09 8.84 0.27
C LEU A 113 -2.17 8.40 -0.87
N GLY A 114 -1.73 7.16 -0.94
CA GLY A 114 -1.02 6.58 -2.07
C GLY A 114 -1.92 5.94 -3.12
N LEU A 115 -3.26 6.06 -3.01
CA LEU A 115 -4.19 5.51 -4.00
C LEU A 115 -3.94 6.07 -5.41
N ASP A 116 -3.58 7.35 -5.53
CA ASP A 116 -3.27 7.94 -6.84
C ASP A 116 -1.98 7.36 -7.46
N ASP A 117 -1.04 6.87 -6.66
CA ASP A 117 0.20 6.25 -7.14
C ASP A 117 -0.09 4.94 -7.92
N LEU A 118 -1.23 4.26 -7.62
CA LEU A 118 -1.67 3.06 -8.31
C LEU A 118 -1.98 3.29 -9.79
N ARG A 119 -2.15 4.53 -10.23
CA ARG A 119 -2.21 4.87 -11.66
C ARG A 119 -1.02 4.32 -12.44
N SER A 120 0.15 4.26 -11.81
CA SER A 120 1.37 3.71 -12.41
C SER A 120 1.26 2.21 -12.75
N TRP A 121 0.31 1.50 -12.17
CA TRP A 121 0.01 0.10 -12.49
C TRP A 121 -0.98 -0.05 -13.64
N THR A 122 -1.93 0.88 -13.74
CA THR A 122 -3.12 0.72 -14.57
C THR A 122 -3.16 1.62 -15.80
N MET A 123 -2.39 2.70 -15.81
CA MET A 123 -2.32 3.65 -16.93
C MET A 123 -1.94 2.94 -18.22
N ASN A 124 -2.76 3.08 -19.27
CA ASN A 124 -2.61 2.36 -20.54
C ASN A 124 -2.43 0.84 -20.38
N ALA A 125 -2.95 0.27 -19.29
CA ALA A 125 -2.77 -1.14 -18.92
C ALA A 125 -1.29 -1.59 -18.91
N CYS A 126 -0.37 -0.70 -18.48
CA CYS A 126 1.06 -0.95 -18.57
C CYS A 126 1.54 -2.14 -17.71
N ILE A 127 0.86 -2.43 -16.60
CA ILE A 127 1.09 -3.63 -15.78
C ILE A 127 -0.19 -4.46 -15.72
N GLN A 128 -1.33 -3.84 -15.43
CA GLN A 128 -2.64 -4.47 -15.29
C GLN A 128 -3.76 -3.49 -15.67
N THR A 129 -4.93 -3.99 -15.99
CA THR A 129 -6.07 -3.18 -16.44
C THR A 129 -6.73 -2.40 -15.31
N HIS A 130 -6.67 -2.89 -14.09
CA HIS A 130 -7.25 -2.29 -12.88
C HIS A 130 -6.62 -2.91 -11.64
N VAL A 131 -6.84 -2.27 -10.48
CA VAL A 131 -6.60 -2.84 -9.15
C VAL A 131 -7.95 -2.99 -8.45
N ASP A 132 -8.23 -4.17 -7.91
CA ASP A 132 -9.41 -4.40 -7.07
C ASP A 132 -9.14 -3.86 -5.67
N VAL A 133 -9.99 -2.93 -5.18
CA VAL A 133 -9.83 -2.27 -3.89
C VAL A 133 -10.98 -2.64 -2.96
N TYR A 134 -10.66 -3.23 -1.82
CA TYR A 134 -11.61 -3.69 -0.80
C TYR A 134 -11.55 -2.76 0.41
N LEU A 135 -12.69 -2.22 0.82
CA LEU A 135 -12.80 -1.25 1.91
C LEU A 135 -14.21 -1.23 2.49
N THR A 136 -14.36 -0.69 3.71
CA THR A 136 -15.68 -0.47 4.31
C THR A 136 -16.43 0.69 3.65
N ARG A 137 -17.73 0.76 3.85
CA ARG A 137 -18.57 1.88 3.39
C ARG A 137 -18.04 3.21 3.92
N GLU A 138 -17.74 3.30 5.21
CA GLU A 138 -17.21 4.51 5.84
C GLU A 138 -15.88 4.98 5.20
N CYS A 139 -14.99 4.02 4.91
CA CYS A 139 -13.74 4.31 4.23
C CYS A 139 -13.99 4.83 2.81
N MET A 140 -14.93 4.22 2.07
CA MET A 140 -15.30 4.63 0.72
C MET A 140 -15.84 6.06 0.67
N ASP A 141 -16.66 6.46 1.63
CA ASP A 141 -17.21 7.83 1.72
C ASP A 141 -16.08 8.87 1.83
N THR A 142 -15.04 8.56 2.62
CA THR A 142 -13.86 9.44 2.75
C THR A 142 -13.00 9.42 1.47
N VAL A 143 -12.79 8.25 0.85
CA VAL A 143 -12.07 8.13 -0.43
C VAL A 143 -12.76 8.95 -1.53
N GLN A 144 -14.08 8.87 -1.63
CA GLN A 144 -14.86 9.63 -2.62
C GLN A 144 -14.76 11.14 -2.43
N GLN A 145 -14.64 11.61 -1.19
CA GLN A 145 -14.42 13.03 -0.90
C GLN A 145 -12.99 13.47 -1.24
N THR A 146 -12.01 12.62 -0.99
CA THR A 146 -10.58 12.93 -1.17
C THR A 146 -10.14 12.80 -2.62
N PHE A 147 -10.59 11.74 -3.30
CA PHE A 147 -10.22 11.37 -4.67
C PHE A 147 -11.46 11.17 -5.56
N PRO A 148 -12.30 12.19 -5.75
CA PRO A 148 -13.54 12.02 -6.52
C PRO A 148 -13.30 11.51 -7.95
N TYR A 149 -12.17 11.83 -8.55
CA TYR A 149 -11.80 11.41 -9.92
C TYR A 149 -11.35 9.94 -10.01
N LEU A 150 -10.89 9.32 -8.91
CA LEU A 150 -10.58 7.88 -8.87
C LEU A 150 -11.85 7.04 -8.73
N VAL A 151 -12.91 7.61 -8.14
CA VAL A 151 -14.20 6.93 -7.94
C VAL A 151 -15.11 7.11 -9.16
N ASP A 152 -15.13 8.31 -9.71
CA ASP A 152 -15.90 8.69 -10.90
C ASP A 152 -14.97 9.36 -11.91
N THR A 153 -14.51 8.59 -12.87
CA THR A 153 -13.56 9.05 -13.89
C THR A 153 -14.10 10.18 -14.77
N SER A 154 -15.43 10.39 -14.83
CA SER A 154 -16.02 11.55 -15.53
C SER A 154 -15.66 12.89 -14.86
N ARG A 155 -15.23 12.87 -13.62
CA ARG A 155 -14.79 14.02 -12.83
C ARG A 155 -13.29 14.32 -12.96
N ALA A 156 -12.56 13.53 -13.75
CA ALA A 156 -11.16 13.80 -14.03
C ALA A 156 -11.05 15.10 -14.84
N THR A 157 -10.29 16.06 -14.34
CA THR A 157 -10.03 17.33 -15.00
C THR A 157 -8.66 17.29 -15.67
N GLY A 158 -8.62 17.58 -16.98
CA GLY A 158 -7.37 17.59 -17.76
C GLY A 158 -7.25 16.36 -18.67
N GLY A 159 -6.25 16.36 -19.56
CA GLY A 159 -6.03 15.32 -20.57
C GLY A 159 -5.22 14.11 -20.09
N GLY A 160 -5.07 13.92 -18.76
CA GLY A 160 -4.29 12.81 -18.21
C GLY A 160 -5.16 11.59 -17.92
N ASP A 161 -4.62 10.40 -18.19
CA ASP A 161 -5.25 9.13 -17.78
C ASP A 161 -5.31 9.03 -16.26
N VAL A 162 -6.44 8.54 -15.76
CA VAL A 162 -6.67 8.29 -14.33
C VAL A 162 -6.43 6.82 -14.03
N GLY A 163 -5.99 6.53 -12.81
CA GLY A 163 -5.86 5.15 -12.34
C GLY A 163 -7.19 4.40 -12.40
N ALA A 164 -7.17 3.19 -12.93
CA ALA A 164 -8.35 2.33 -12.98
C ALA A 164 -8.43 1.48 -11.70
N LEU A 165 -9.36 1.82 -10.81
CA LEU A 165 -9.63 1.10 -9.57
C LEU A 165 -11.03 0.51 -9.63
N ARG A 166 -11.19 -0.71 -9.15
CA ARG A 166 -12.47 -1.38 -9.03
C ARG A 166 -12.81 -1.55 -7.55
N TRP A 167 -13.89 -0.91 -7.13
CA TRP A 167 -14.25 -0.78 -5.72
C TRP A 167 -15.16 -1.92 -5.26
N HIS A 168 -14.81 -2.54 -4.14
CA HIS A 168 -15.56 -3.61 -3.48
C HIS A 168 -15.81 -3.21 -2.03
N ILE A 169 -17.07 -2.94 -1.72
CA ILE A 169 -17.46 -2.63 -0.34
C ILE A 169 -17.57 -3.95 0.43
N ILE A 170 -16.84 -4.05 1.53
CA ILE A 170 -16.94 -5.13 2.50
C ILE A 170 -17.63 -4.60 3.75
N ASP A 171 -18.71 -5.26 4.14
CA ASP A 171 -19.39 -4.98 5.39
C ASP A 171 -18.72 -5.81 6.50
N PRO A 172 -18.53 -5.24 7.72
CA PRO A 172 -17.93 -5.92 8.85
C PRO A 172 -18.77 -7.07 9.39
#